data_a533cdcdf474e4049befffff8b72e2ad
#
_entry.id   a533cdcdf474e4049befffff8b72e2ad
#
_cell.length_a   1.000
_cell.length_b   1.000
_cell.length_c   1.000
_cell.angle_alpha   90.00
_cell.angle_beta   90.00
_cell.angle_gamma   90.00
#
_symmetry.space_group_name_H-M   'P 1'
#
loop_
_entity.id
_entity.type
_entity.pdbx_description
1 polymer ?
#
loop_
_entity_poly.entity_id
_entity_poly.type
_entity_poly.pdbx_seq_one_letter_code
_entity_poly.pdbx_strand_id
1 'polypeptide(L)'
;MENFRPNRNLDQTGLDRQGSPTINLGALSMRYLQRGLIEHNKDKAAQGYTLYVPQFHPHALLIGMDGEVVHQWDLPGQPGNYGYLLDNGNLLVATWSGGGPDGFAARGGLIQEIDWDGNVVFEYRDEFQHHDFRRTTSGNTIYLGWEVLPDEAAAAVQGGQPGTETEAGIWGDYIREVDAGGNTAWGWHACDHLDFGAYPLHPQSNRREYAHANTVRPLDDGNVLVCYRHIDVLAVIERATGKYAWERHDADWGGPHDAQVLDNGNMMVFANRGGRIPRGSKIIEFDMQSGDTVWEYKGNPTHSFDSHYISGCQRLWNGNTLICEGLWGRLFEVTEAGELVWEFINPITIAREMGPTAGDVSTVFRAYRYAPDGPEIRGRLA
;
A
#
# COMPACT_ATOMS: atom_id res chain seq x y z
N MET A 1 -39.21 -22.52 10.56
CA MET A 1 -37.87 -23.05 10.24
C MET A 1 -38.07 -24.28 9.37
N GLU A 2 -38.11 -24.08 8.05
CA GLU A 2 -38.25 -25.21 7.13
C GLU A 2 -36.84 -25.62 6.68
N ASN A 3 -36.60 -26.92 6.82
CA ASN A 3 -35.36 -27.58 6.48
C ASN A 3 -35.14 -27.61 4.97
N PHE A 4 -34.15 -26.87 4.49
CA PHE A 4 -33.65 -26.97 3.13
C PHE A 4 -32.92 -28.31 2.96
N ARG A 5 -33.52 -29.29 2.27
CA ARG A 5 -32.84 -30.50 1.79
C ARG A 5 -32.33 -30.29 0.39
N PRO A 6 -31.03 -30.51 0.12
CA PRO A 6 -30.55 -30.43 -1.27
C PRO A 6 -31.14 -31.55 -2.13
N ASN A 7 -31.68 -31.19 -3.25
CA ASN A 7 -32.27 -32.10 -4.26
C ASN A 7 -31.14 -32.87 -4.97
N ARG A 8 -31.07 -34.18 -4.74
CA ARG A 8 -30.16 -35.09 -5.45
C ARG A 8 -30.90 -35.64 -6.66
N ASN A 9 -30.72 -35.05 -7.82
CA ASN A 9 -30.94 -35.75 -9.13
C ASN A 9 -30.53 -34.78 -10.26
N LEU A 10 -29.24 -34.75 -10.56
CA LEU A 10 -28.69 -34.12 -11.76
C LEU A 10 -28.39 -35.22 -12.77
N ASP A 11 -28.80 -35.06 -14.02
CA ASP A 11 -28.34 -35.89 -15.11
C ASP A 11 -26.97 -35.39 -15.61
N GLN A 12 -26.33 -36.16 -16.49
CA GLN A 12 -24.98 -35.84 -17.00
C GLN A 12 -24.92 -34.64 -17.96
N THR A 13 -26.04 -33.99 -18.25
CA THR A 13 -26.13 -32.87 -19.21
C THR A 13 -26.03 -31.51 -18.54
N GLY A 14 -26.05 -31.43 -17.21
CA GLY A 14 -25.97 -30.17 -16.46
C GLY A 14 -27.22 -29.29 -16.57
N LEU A 15 -28.35 -29.85 -17.05
CA LEU A 15 -29.66 -29.19 -17.12
C LEU A 15 -30.63 -29.83 -16.12
N ASP A 16 -31.52 -29.03 -15.53
CA ASP A 16 -32.65 -29.59 -14.80
C ASP A 16 -33.68 -30.24 -15.74
N ARG A 17 -34.66 -30.95 -15.19
CA ARG A 17 -35.69 -31.62 -15.98
C ARG A 17 -36.60 -30.69 -16.81
N GLN A 18 -36.44 -29.37 -16.64
CA GLN A 18 -37.14 -28.32 -17.36
C GLN A 18 -36.26 -27.63 -18.41
N GLY A 19 -35.00 -28.09 -18.61
CA GLY A 19 -34.05 -27.53 -19.57
C GLY A 19 -33.36 -26.22 -19.13
N SER A 20 -33.47 -25.84 -17.86
CA SER A 20 -32.78 -24.68 -17.34
C SER A 20 -31.34 -25.03 -16.97
N PRO A 21 -30.36 -24.14 -17.21
CA PRO A 21 -28.97 -24.38 -16.82
C PRO A 21 -28.86 -24.51 -15.31
N THR A 22 -28.39 -25.68 -14.85
CA THR A 22 -28.11 -25.91 -13.44
C THR A 22 -26.78 -25.26 -13.06
N ILE A 23 -26.83 -24.28 -12.21
CA ILE A 23 -25.62 -23.69 -11.64
C ILE A 23 -25.04 -24.69 -10.64
N ASN A 24 -23.85 -25.20 -10.93
CA ASN A 24 -23.12 -26.05 -9.98
C ASN A 24 -22.58 -25.17 -8.84
N LEU A 25 -23.35 -25.04 -7.77
CA LEU A 25 -22.97 -24.23 -6.60
C LEU A 25 -21.69 -24.72 -5.91
N GLY A 26 -21.25 -25.96 -6.16
CA GLY A 26 -19.97 -26.47 -5.67
C GLY A 26 -18.76 -25.93 -6.41
N ALA A 27 -18.95 -25.36 -7.62
CA ALA A 27 -17.90 -24.70 -8.40
C ALA A 27 -17.89 -23.18 -8.24
N LEU A 28 -18.88 -22.60 -7.55
CA LEU A 28 -18.97 -21.16 -7.24
C LEU A 28 -18.36 -20.92 -5.85
N SER A 29 -17.04 -21.10 -5.71
CA SER A 29 -16.37 -20.55 -4.53
C SER A 29 -16.29 -19.03 -4.69
N MET A 30 -16.67 -18.28 -3.65
CA MET A 30 -16.44 -16.85 -3.65
C MET A 30 -14.93 -16.59 -3.78
N ARG A 31 -14.53 -15.62 -4.63
CA ARG A 31 -13.12 -15.27 -4.88
C ARG A 31 -12.30 -15.18 -3.60
N TYR A 32 -12.83 -14.53 -2.59
CA TYR A 32 -12.14 -14.32 -1.30
C TYR A 32 -12.03 -15.56 -0.40
N LEU A 33 -12.64 -16.68 -0.78
CA LEU A 33 -12.44 -17.97 -0.12
C LEU A 33 -11.29 -18.78 -0.74
N GLN A 34 -10.84 -18.40 -1.93
CA GLN A 34 -9.68 -19.02 -2.57
C GLN A 34 -8.40 -18.43 -1.95
N ARG A 35 -7.32 -19.20 -1.97
CA ARG A 35 -6.00 -18.82 -1.44
C ARG A 35 -4.89 -19.36 -2.35
N GLY A 36 -3.72 -18.69 -2.33
CA GLY A 36 -2.60 -19.03 -3.19
C GLY A 36 -2.80 -18.54 -4.63
N LEU A 37 -2.17 -19.19 -5.58
CA LEU A 37 -2.27 -18.85 -7.00
C LEU A 37 -3.68 -19.17 -7.53
N ILE A 38 -4.31 -18.19 -8.15
CA ILE A 38 -5.64 -18.27 -8.72
C ILE A 38 -5.59 -18.28 -10.25
N GLU A 39 -4.75 -17.43 -10.86
CA GLU A 39 -4.61 -17.26 -12.29
C GLU A 39 -3.15 -17.03 -12.68
N HIS A 40 -2.71 -17.60 -13.80
CA HIS A 40 -1.39 -17.35 -14.36
C HIS A 40 -1.36 -17.56 -15.88
N ASN A 41 -1.50 -16.50 -16.62
CA ASN A 41 -1.26 -16.48 -18.06
C ASN A 41 0.26 -16.25 -18.29
N LYS A 42 1.01 -17.34 -18.53
CA LYS A 42 2.47 -17.33 -18.64
C LYS A 42 3.00 -16.47 -19.79
N ASP A 43 2.20 -16.29 -20.85
CA ASP A 43 2.62 -15.56 -22.04
C ASP A 43 2.45 -14.04 -21.89
N LYS A 44 1.58 -13.61 -20.97
CA LYS A 44 1.23 -12.18 -20.80
C LYS A 44 1.74 -11.60 -19.49
N ALA A 45 1.87 -12.41 -18.45
CA ALA A 45 2.34 -11.94 -17.14
C ALA A 45 3.83 -11.65 -17.15
N ALA A 46 4.25 -10.59 -16.47
CA ALA A 46 5.66 -10.27 -16.22
C ALA A 46 6.26 -11.36 -15.32
N GLN A 47 7.13 -12.18 -15.90
CA GLN A 47 7.79 -13.26 -15.16
C GLN A 47 8.74 -12.69 -14.13
N GLY A 48 8.66 -13.14 -12.88
CA GLY A 48 9.49 -12.61 -11.79
C GLY A 48 9.11 -13.14 -10.43
N TYR A 49 9.55 -12.42 -9.42
CA TYR A 49 9.32 -12.78 -8.02
C TYR A 49 8.59 -11.65 -7.31
N THR A 50 7.57 -11.97 -6.54
CA THR A 50 6.76 -10.98 -5.83
C THR A 50 7.04 -11.02 -4.33
N LEU A 51 7.55 -9.91 -3.79
CA LEU A 51 7.71 -9.71 -2.35
C LEU A 51 6.44 -9.11 -1.76
N TYR A 52 6.00 -9.68 -0.64
CA TYR A 52 4.97 -9.08 0.20
C TYR A 52 5.21 -9.42 1.67
N VAL A 53 4.68 -8.56 2.54
CA VAL A 53 4.72 -8.76 3.99
C VAL A 53 3.26 -8.83 4.46
N PRO A 54 2.76 -10.02 4.87
CA PRO A 54 1.45 -10.10 5.47
C PRO A 54 1.42 -9.27 6.75
N GLN A 55 0.44 -8.38 6.91
CA GLN A 55 0.39 -7.55 8.10
C GLN A 55 0.25 -8.42 9.37
N PHE A 56 0.96 -8.04 10.42
CA PHE A 56 1.02 -8.74 11.71
C PHE A 56 1.71 -10.13 11.68
N HIS A 57 2.24 -10.55 10.53
CA HIS A 57 2.99 -11.80 10.39
C HIS A 57 4.50 -11.55 10.49
N PRO A 58 5.27 -12.40 11.19
CA PRO A 58 6.68 -12.11 11.46
C PRO A 58 7.62 -12.40 10.28
N HIS A 59 7.12 -12.55 9.07
CA HIS A 59 7.94 -12.87 7.90
C HIS A 59 7.65 -11.94 6.72
N ALA A 60 8.70 -11.60 5.97
CA ALA A 60 8.60 -11.12 4.61
C ALA A 60 8.76 -12.30 3.65
N LEU A 61 7.90 -12.41 2.65
CA LEU A 61 7.82 -13.56 1.76
C LEU A 61 8.08 -13.15 0.32
N LEU A 62 8.99 -13.84 -0.34
CA LEU A 62 9.25 -13.75 -1.77
C LEU A 62 8.68 -14.99 -2.45
N ILE A 63 7.70 -14.79 -3.33
CA ILE A 63 7.04 -15.90 -4.06
C ILE A 63 7.38 -15.89 -5.54
N GLY A 64 7.44 -17.07 -6.13
CA GLY A 64 7.50 -17.26 -7.58
C GLY A 64 6.15 -17.01 -8.27
N MET A 65 6.14 -17.14 -9.59
CA MET A 65 4.94 -16.97 -10.39
C MET A 65 3.89 -18.07 -10.17
N ASP A 66 4.30 -19.21 -9.64
CA ASP A 66 3.45 -20.34 -9.20
C ASP A 66 2.84 -20.12 -7.80
N GLY A 67 3.24 -19.04 -7.10
CA GLY A 67 2.79 -18.72 -5.76
C GLY A 67 3.54 -19.45 -4.64
N GLU A 68 4.55 -20.24 -4.97
CA GLU A 68 5.39 -20.92 -3.98
C GLU A 68 6.42 -19.96 -3.39
N VAL A 69 6.67 -20.07 -2.08
CA VAL A 69 7.68 -19.27 -1.39
C VAL A 69 9.07 -19.73 -1.82
N VAL A 70 9.81 -18.85 -2.49
CA VAL A 70 11.18 -19.12 -2.95
C VAL A 70 12.23 -18.58 -1.98
N HIS A 71 11.87 -17.58 -1.17
CA HIS A 71 12.70 -17.06 -0.09
C HIS A 71 11.86 -16.40 1.00
N GLN A 72 12.38 -16.37 2.22
CA GLN A 72 11.70 -15.81 3.38
C GLN A 72 12.71 -15.12 4.30
N TRP A 73 12.34 -13.97 4.85
CA TRP A 73 13.06 -13.33 5.94
C TRP A 73 12.22 -13.42 7.21
N ASP A 74 12.85 -13.89 8.29
CA ASP A 74 12.28 -13.80 9.63
C ASP A 74 12.52 -12.38 10.17
N LEU A 75 11.45 -11.65 10.41
CA LEU A 75 11.56 -10.27 10.87
C LEU A 75 11.86 -10.23 12.38
N PRO A 76 12.75 -9.34 12.84
CA PRO A 76 13.08 -9.26 14.27
C PRO A 76 11.95 -8.71 15.14
N GLY A 77 10.86 -8.26 14.54
CA GLY A 77 9.68 -7.73 15.23
C GLY A 77 8.45 -7.74 14.36
N GLN A 78 7.32 -7.29 14.92
CA GLN A 78 6.09 -7.12 14.14
C GLN A 78 6.33 -6.12 13.01
N PRO A 79 5.95 -6.43 11.74
CA PRO A 79 6.12 -5.51 10.64
C PRO A 79 5.32 -4.22 10.86
N GLY A 80 5.94 -3.09 10.56
CA GLY A 80 5.30 -1.79 10.58
C GLY A 80 4.26 -1.65 9.48
N ASN A 81 4.55 -2.14 8.28
CA ASN A 81 3.61 -2.24 7.16
C ASN A 81 4.11 -3.16 6.06
N TYR A 82 5.27 -2.86 5.47
CA TYR A 82 5.80 -3.55 4.30
C TYR A 82 7.33 -3.52 4.30
N GLY A 83 7.92 -4.21 3.34
CA GLY A 83 9.33 -4.14 3.00
C GLY A 83 9.51 -4.19 1.48
N TYR A 84 10.69 -3.86 1.00
CA TYR A 84 11.06 -3.97 -0.40
C TYR A 84 12.55 -4.32 -0.54
N LEU A 85 12.94 -4.91 -1.68
CA LEU A 85 14.33 -5.25 -1.94
C LEU A 85 15.10 -4.04 -2.48
N LEU A 86 16.32 -3.89 -2.00
CA LEU A 86 17.32 -2.97 -2.53
C LEU A 86 18.09 -3.63 -3.69
N ASP A 87 18.76 -2.84 -4.51
CA ASP A 87 19.56 -3.34 -5.64
C ASP A 87 20.65 -4.35 -5.24
N ASN A 88 21.12 -4.29 -4.01
CA ASN A 88 22.05 -5.28 -3.45
C ASN A 88 21.34 -6.59 -3.01
N GLY A 89 20.02 -6.69 -3.18
CA GLY A 89 19.18 -7.83 -2.82
C GLY A 89 18.80 -7.90 -1.35
N ASN A 90 19.24 -6.97 -0.52
CA ASN A 90 18.83 -6.92 0.88
C ASN A 90 17.40 -6.42 1.01
N LEU A 91 16.68 -6.91 2.02
CA LEU A 91 15.37 -6.44 2.39
C LEU A 91 15.50 -5.16 3.22
N LEU A 92 14.89 -4.05 2.77
CA LEU A 92 14.64 -2.89 3.63
C LEU A 92 13.21 -2.99 4.18
N VAL A 93 13.07 -2.96 5.50
CA VAL A 93 11.78 -3.16 6.19
C VAL A 93 11.71 -2.28 7.42
N ALA A 94 10.50 -1.86 7.81
CA ALA A 94 10.27 -1.29 9.13
C ALA A 94 9.55 -2.28 10.03
N THR A 95 9.99 -2.39 11.29
CA THR A 95 9.32 -3.17 12.34
C THR A 95 8.91 -2.27 13.51
N TRP A 96 7.89 -2.69 14.24
CA TRP A 96 7.38 -1.89 15.36
C TRP A 96 8.37 -1.87 16.54
N SER A 97 8.76 -0.66 16.94
CA SER A 97 9.72 -0.44 18.03
C SER A 97 9.10 -0.51 19.43
N GLY A 98 7.77 -0.66 19.52
CA GLY A 98 7.01 -0.52 20.77
C GLY A 98 6.56 0.92 21.06
N GLY A 99 7.00 1.91 20.28
CA GLY A 99 6.68 3.33 20.41
C GLY A 99 5.55 3.80 19.49
N GLY A 100 5.51 5.13 19.31
CA GLY A 100 4.50 5.85 18.52
C GLY A 100 3.22 6.15 19.29
N PRO A 101 2.33 7.00 18.74
CA PRO A 101 1.09 7.40 19.43
C PRO A 101 0.13 6.23 19.56
N ASP A 102 -0.51 6.13 20.73
CA ASP A 102 -1.44 5.03 21.01
C ASP A 102 -2.65 5.03 20.10
N GLY A 103 -3.00 3.84 19.62
CA GLY A 103 -4.16 3.61 18.75
C GLY A 103 -4.00 4.10 17.32
N PHE A 104 -2.80 4.56 16.89
CA PHE A 104 -2.51 4.85 15.49
C PHE A 104 -2.15 3.57 14.74
N ALA A 105 -2.51 3.52 13.47
CA ALA A 105 -2.13 2.42 12.58
C ALA A 105 -0.76 2.67 11.94
N ALA A 106 -0.17 1.61 11.36
CA ALA A 106 1.07 1.71 10.58
C ALA A 106 2.29 2.18 11.36
N ARG A 107 2.34 1.88 12.66
CA ARG A 107 3.50 2.15 13.51
C ARG A 107 4.68 1.26 13.10
N GLY A 108 5.82 1.89 12.85
CA GLY A 108 7.10 1.23 12.64
C GLY A 108 8.06 1.53 13.79
N GLY A 109 9.08 2.34 13.52
CA GLY A 109 10.01 2.83 14.53
C GLY A 109 11.39 2.19 14.49
N LEU A 110 11.54 1.02 13.87
CA LEU A 110 12.83 0.40 13.54
C LEU A 110 12.89 0.17 12.04
N ILE A 111 13.70 0.95 11.33
CA ILE A 111 13.99 0.73 9.91
C ILE A 111 15.24 -0.13 9.83
N GLN A 112 15.15 -1.28 9.18
CA GLN A 112 16.20 -2.28 9.16
C GLN A 112 16.49 -2.73 7.72
N GLU A 113 17.79 -2.88 7.41
CA GLU A 113 18.23 -3.58 6.21
C GLU A 113 18.71 -4.97 6.65
N ILE A 114 18.11 -6.01 6.05
CA ILE A 114 18.36 -7.41 6.36
C ILE A 114 18.93 -8.06 5.11
N ASP A 115 20.08 -8.72 5.23
CA ASP A 115 20.69 -9.41 4.12
C ASP A 115 19.94 -10.70 3.73
N TRP A 116 20.38 -11.36 2.67
CA TRP A 116 19.75 -12.60 2.18
C TRP A 116 19.80 -13.74 3.19
N ASP A 117 20.80 -13.75 4.07
CA ASP A 117 20.99 -14.77 5.10
C ASP A 117 20.22 -14.45 6.40
N GLY A 118 19.51 -13.33 6.46
CA GLY A 118 18.70 -12.90 7.60
C GLY A 118 19.46 -12.06 8.64
N ASN A 119 20.68 -11.60 8.35
CA ASN A 119 21.43 -10.73 9.27
C ASN A 119 20.99 -9.27 9.10
N VAL A 120 20.75 -8.57 10.21
CA VAL A 120 20.53 -7.12 10.20
C VAL A 120 21.86 -6.42 9.96
N VAL A 121 22.01 -5.75 8.80
CA VAL A 121 23.23 -5.05 8.41
C VAL A 121 23.17 -3.53 8.59
N PHE A 122 21.96 -2.99 8.73
CA PHE A 122 21.70 -1.61 9.10
C PHE A 122 20.45 -1.54 9.97
N GLU A 123 20.46 -0.65 10.96
CA GLU A 123 19.29 -0.34 11.79
C GLU A 123 19.27 1.13 12.14
N TYR A 124 18.11 1.74 12.06
CA TYR A 124 17.84 3.08 12.54
C TYR A 124 16.57 3.12 13.36
N ARG A 125 16.57 3.79 14.50
CA ARG A 125 15.42 3.90 15.41
C ARG A 125 14.90 5.32 15.49
N ASP A 126 13.62 5.47 15.16
CA ASP A 126 12.80 6.65 15.48
C ASP A 126 11.41 6.16 15.87
N GLU A 127 11.04 6.27 17.13
CA GLU A 127 9.80 5.71 17.68
C GLU A 127 8.53 6.25 17.01
N PHE A 128 8.63 7.40 16.34
CA PHE A 128 7.54 8.04 15.63
C PHE A 128 7.49 7.70 14.13
N GLN A 129 8.46 6.89 13.62
CA GLN A 129 8.43 6.47 12.23
C GLN A 129 7.15 5.69 11.92
N HIS A 130 6.53 6.00 10.78
CA HIS A 130 5.31 5.35 10.32
C HIS A 130 5.26 5.18 8.80
N HIS A 131 4.32 4.39 8.32
CA HIS A 131 3.91 4.15 6.93
C HIS A 131 5.03 3.87 5.95
N ASP A 132 5.86 4.85 5.58
CA ASP A 132 6.77 4.74 4.42
C ASP A 132 8.21 5.13 4.74
N PHE A 133 9.13 4.51 4.05
CA PHE A 133 10.56 4.72 4.13
C PHE A 133 11.22 4.28 2.82
N ARG A 134 12.27 4.99 2.39
CA ARG A 134 12.98 4.68 1.14
C ARG A 134 14.49 4.86 1.32
N ARG A 135 15.27 4.00 0.62
CA ARG A 135 16.68 4.24 0.40
C ARG A 135 16.83 5.25 -0.72
N THR A 136 17.61 6.30 -0.52
CA THR A 136 17.92 7.28 -1.55
C THR A 136 19.10 6.81 -2.41
N THR A 137 19.29 7.42 -3.57
CA THR A 137 20.44 7.15 -4.45
C THR A 137 21.78 7.49 -3.81
N SER A 138 21.80 8.38 -2.80
CA SER A 138 23.00 8.68 -1.98
C SER A 138 23.30 7.61 -0.93
N GLY A 139 22.44 6.62 -0.75
CA GLY A 139 22.55 5.58 0.28
C GLY A 139 21.94 5.98 1.63
N ASN A 140 21.39 7.18 1.76
CA ASN A 140 20.66 7.61 2.95
C ASN A 140 19.28 6.94 3.02
N THR A 141 18.62 7.03 4.18
CA THR A 141 17.25 6.56 4.37
C THR A 141 16.33 7.72 4.66
N ILE A 142 15.31 7.93 3.82
CA ILE A 142 14.25 8.91 4.02
C ILE A 142 12.99 8.20 4.51
N TYR A 143 12.26 8.81 5.44
CA TYR A 143 11.07 8.21 6.04
C TYR A 143 10.07 9.25 6.55
N LEU A 144 8.83 8.80 6.78
CA LEU A 144 7.76 9.55 7.43
C LEU A 144 7.78 9.34 8.93
N GLY A 145 7.50 10.38 9.70
CA GLY A 145 7.30 10.31 11.13
C GLY A 145 6.19 11.23 11.63
N TRP A 146 5.63 10.92 12.82
CA TRP A 146 4.61 11.73 13.46
C TRP A 146 5.20 12.75 14.42
N GLU A 147 4.58 13.92 14.45
CA GLU A 147 4.82 14.97 15.46
C GLU A 147 3.51 15.56 15.95
N VAL A 148 3.46 16.04 17.18
CA VAL A 148 2.32 16.82 17.67
C VAL A 148 2.36 18.19 17.02
N LEU A 149 1.27 18.62 16.41
CA LEU A 149 1.18 19.95 15.81
C LEU A 149 1.35 21.03 16.86
N PRO A 150 2.12 22.10 16.58
CA PRO A 150 2.11 23.32 17.42
C PRO A 150 0.68 23.87 17.60
N ASP A 151 0.41 24.51 18.72
CA ASP A 151 -0.93 25.02 19.06
C ASP A 151 -1.54 25.89 17.96
N GLU A 152 -0.75 26.73 17.30
CA GLU A 152 -1.18 27.59 16.21
C GLU A 152 -1.62 26.77 14.98
N ALA A 153 -0.84 25.77 14.60
CA ALA A 153 -1.16 24.84 13.51
C ALA A 153 -2.39 24.00 13.84
N ALA A 154 -2.47 23.44 15.06
CA ALA A 154 -3.62 22.67 15.52
C ALA A 154 -4.93 23.47 15.50
N ALA A 155 -4.87 24.77 15.90
CA ALA A 155 -6.01 25.68 15.85
C ALA A 155 -6.46 26.03 14.41
N ALA A 156 -5.54 25.99 13.44
CA ALA A 156 -5.81 26.26 12.03
C ALA A 156 -6.47 25.07 11.30
N VAL A 157 -6.34 23.83 11.80
CA VAL A 157 -6.95 22.63 11.19
C VAL A 157 -8.45 22.78 11.08
N GLN A 158 -8.97 22.70 9.87
CA GLN A 158 -10.41 22.78 9.57
C GLN A 158 -11.02 21.37 9.42
N GLY A 159 -12.35 21.29 9.65
CA GLY A 159 -13.11 20.04 9.46
C GLY A 159 -12.86 18.99 10.54
N GLY A 160 -13.24 17.73 10.25
CA GLY A 160 -13.21 16.64 11.20
C GLY A 160 -14.24 16.74 12.32
N GLN A 161 -14.24 15.78 13.23
CA GLN A 161 -15.14 15.73 14.38
C GLN A 161 -14.47 16.37 15.61
N PRO A 162 -14.89 17.55 16.08
CA PRO A 162 -14.34 18.18 17.29
C PRO A 162 -14.45 17.26 18.52
N GLY A 163 -13.43 17.27 19.38
CA GLY A 163 -13.38 16.46 20.59
C GLY A 163 -12.90 15.03 20.36
N THR A 164 -12.35 14.74 19.18
CA THR A 164 -11.71 13.46 18.85
C THR A 164 -10.20 13.55 18.76
N GLU A 165 -9.62 14.70 19.12
CA GLU A 165 -8.17 14.90 19.26
C GLU A 165 -7.60 13.95 20.33
N THR A 166 -6.30 13.67 20.28
CA THR A 166 -5.63 12.91 21.36
C THR A 166 -5.41 13.81 22.57
N GLU A 167 -5.04 13.22 23.71
CA GLU A 167 -4.63 14.00 24.89
C GLU A 167 -3.43 14.91 24.63
N ALA A 168 -2.54 14.51 23.72
CA ALA A 168 -1.39 15.32 23.29
C ALA A 168 -1.76 16.39 22.24
N GLY A 169 -2.97 16.39 21.70
CA GLY A 169 -3.42 17.27 20.63
C GLY A 169 -3.62 16.55 19.28
N ILE A 170 -3.50 17.32 18.20
CA ILE A 170 -3.54 16.81 16.82
C ILE A 170 -2.13 16.45 16.38
N TRP A 171 -1.96 15.30 15.79
CA TRP A 171 -0.69 14.86 15.20
C TRP A 171 -0.61 15.22 13.73
N GLY A 172 0.57 15.58 13.27
CA GLY A 172 0.92 15.82 11.88
C GLY A 172 2.11 14.98 11.46
N ASP A 173 2.59 15.22 10.25
CA ASP A 173 3.65 14.44 9.63
C ASP A 173 4.95 15.25 9.51
N TYR A 174 6.09 14.58 9.71
CA TYR A 174 7.39 15.06 9.26
C TYR A 174 8.05 14.07 8.30
N ILE A 175 8.98 14.57 7.51
CA ILE A 175 9.87 13.76 6.68
C ILE A 175 11.28 13.97 7.22
N ARG A 176 12.03 12.87 7.40
CA ARG A 176 13.44 12.93 7.78
C ARG A 176 14.27 12.02 6.90
N GLU A 177 15.45 12.49 6.55
CA GLU A 177 16.49 11.71 5.89
C GLU A 177 17.68 11.59 6.81
N VAL A 178 18.20 10.37 6.97
CA VAL A 178 19.35 10.06 7.79
C VAL A 178 20.42 9.35 6.97
N ASP A 179 21.67 9.64 7.28
CA ASP A 179 22.83 8.95 6.72
C ASP A 179 23.02 7.55 7.33
N ALA A 180 24.03 6.82 6.84
CA ALA A 180 24.34 5.48 7.36
C ALA A 180 24.79 5.50 8.84
N GLY A 181 25.24 6.64 9.36
CA GLY A 181 25.60 6.83 10.76
C GLY A 181 24.42 7.25 11.66
N GLY A 182 23.22 7.43 11.08
CA GLY A 182 22.03 7.87 11.79
C GLY A 182 21.96 9.40 12.00
N ASN A 183 22.84 10.17 11.37
CA ASN A 183 22.77 11.64 11.46
C ASN A 183 21.72 12.18 10.50
N THR A 184 20.95 13.19 10.92
CA THR A 184 19.97 13.85 10.05
C THR A 184 20.68 14.60 8.93
N ALA A 185 20.43 14.18 7.69
CA ALA A 185 20.93 14.82 6.47
C ALA A 185 19.94 15.87 5.95
N TRP A 186 18.64 15.67 6.16
CA TRP A 186 17.57 16.59 5.76
C TRP A 186 16.31 16.34 6.59
N GLY A 187 15.55 17.39 6.85
CA GLY A 187 14.27 17.33 7.56
C GLY A 187 13.26 18.31 7.00
N TRP A 188 11.98 17.95 7.09
CA TRP A 188 10.87 18.76 6.61
C TRP A 188 9.62 18.48 7.47
N HIS A 189 8.92 19.51 7.90
CA HIS A 189 7.75 19.43 8.75
C HIS A 189 6.52 19.88 7.98
N ALA A 190 5.51 19.02 7.86
CA ALA A 190 4.31 19.32 7.09
C ALA A 190 3.56 20.56 7.63
N CYS A 191 3.60 20.78 8.93
CA CYS A 191 2.93 21.91 9.57
C CYS A 191 3.46 23.30 9.16
N ASP A 192 4.70 23.37 8.66
CA ASP A 192 5.31 24.62 8.21
C ASP A 192 4.90 24.99 6.77
N HIS A 193 4.25 24.08 6.05
CA HIS A 193 4.03 24.19 4.60
C HIS A 193 2.59 23.93 4.14
N LEU A 194 1.81 23.15 4.90
CA LEU A 194 0.42 22.85 4.55
C LEU A 194 -0.51 24.02 4.81
N ASP A 195 -1.35 24.34 3.84
CA ASP A 195 -2.47 25.28 4.05
C ASP A 195 -3.65 24.52 4.68
N PHE A 196 -3.77 24.62 6.02
CA PHE A 196 -4.84 23.97 6.78
C PHE A 196 -6.24 24.43 6.40
N GLY A 197 -6.38 25.64 5.83
CA GLY A 197 -7.66 26.18 5.35
C GLY A 197 -8.04 25.64 3.99
N ALA A 198 -7.08 25.36 3.12
CA ALA A 198 -7.33 24.83 1.77
C ALA A 198 -7.75 23.35 1.80
N TYR A 199 -7.26 22.58 2.77
CA TYR A 199 -7.45 21.14 2.85
C TYR A 199 -8.11 20.69 4.16
N PRO A 200 -9.43 20.96 4.35
CA PRO A 200 -10.14 20.55 5.57
C PRO A 200 -10.25 19.03 5.65
N LEU A 201 -10.18 18.49 6.87
CA LEU A 201 -10.52 17.10 7.12
C LEU A 201 -11.96 16.80 6.73
N HIS A 202 -12.22 15.62 6.17
CA HIS A 202 -13.59 15.18 5.90
C HIS A 202 -14.44 15.24 7.19
N PRO A 203 -15.70 15.71 7.15
CA PRO A 203 -16.51 15.91 8.35
C PRO A 203 -16.69 14.68 9.25
N GLN A 204 -16.53 13.47 8.70
CA GLN A 204 -16.61 12.22 9.46
C GLN A 204 -15.26 11.71 9.98
N SER A 205 -14.15 12.35 9.60
CA SER A 205 -12.82 11.99 10.10
C SER A 205 -12.67 12.42 11.56
N ASN A 206 -11.93 11.63 12.36
CA ASN A 206 -11.46 12.12 13.65
C ASN A 206 -10.37 13.19 13.45
N ARG A 207 -10.11 13.98 14.50
CA ARG A 207 -9.09 15.03 14.51
C ARG A 207 -7.80 14.59 15.23
N ARG A 208 -7.60 13.28 15.41
CA ARG A 208 -6.39 12.75 16.04
C ARG A 208 -5.14 13.05 15.21
N GLU A 209 -5.29 13.06 13.88
CA GLU A 209 -4.22 13.17 12.91
C GLU A 209 -4.67 14.03 11.72
N TYR A 210 -3.81 14.95 11.31
CA TYR A 210 -4.02 15.77 10.12
C TYR A 210 -3.03 15.37 9.03
N ALA A 211 -3.50 15.41 7.78
CA ALA A 211 -2.84 15.01 6.56
C ALA A 211 -2.64 13.49 6.42
N HIS A 212 -2.04 12.79 7.36
CA HIS A 212 -1.81 11.35 7.32
C HIS A 212 -1.01 10.95 6.06
N ALA A 213 0.25 11.36 6.03
CA ALA A 213 1.16 10.97 4.96
C ALA A 213 1.37 9.45 4.97
N ASN A 214 1.27 8.81 3.80
CA ASN A 214 1.43 7.36 3.68
C ASN A 214 2.43 6.93 2.59
N THR A 215 2.99 7.89 1.87
CA THR A 215 3.99 7.66 0.84
C THR A 215 5.03 8.77 0.88
N VAL A 216 6.30 8.40 0.89
CA VAL A 216 7.45 9.27 0.69
C VAL A 216 8.36 8.63 -0.35
N ARG A 217 8.62 9.33 -1.47
CA ARG A 217 9.51 8.83 -2.53
C ARG A 217 10.51 9.89 -2.94
N PRO A 218 11.82 9.63 -2.79
CA PRO A 218 12.82 10.47 -3.43
C PRO A 218 12.67 10.34 -4.95
N LEU A 219 12.77 11.47 -5.65
CA LEU A 219 12.74 11.55 -7.11
C LEU A 219 14.17 11.72 -7.65
N ASP A 220 14.37 11.41 -8.94
CA ASP A 220 15.69 11.46 -9.59
C ASP A 220 16.29 12.88 -9.63
N ASP A 221 15.45 13.91 -9.61
CA ASP A 221 15.85 15.31 -9.54
C ASP A 221 16.22 15.78 -8.11
N GLY A 222 16.14 14.87 -7.14
CA GLY A 222 16.41 15.10 -5.72
C GLY A 222 15.22 15.63 -4.93
N ASN A 223 14.09 15.93 -5.55
CA ASN A 223 12.85 16.31 -4.90
C ASN A 223 12.16 15.10 -4.21
N VAL A 224 11.10 15.35 -3.46
CA VAL A 224 10.42 14.31 -2.68
C VAL A 224 8.93 14.33 -2.98
N LEU A 225 8.40 13.22 -3.51
CA LEU A 225 6.97 12.99 -3.64
C LEU A 225 6.40 12.56 -2.30
N VAL A 226 5.27 13.16 -1.90
CA VAL A 226 4.47 12.79 -0.72
C VAL A 226 3.01 12.61 -1.09
N CYS A 227 2.36 11.62 -0.45
CA CYS A 227 0.92 11.36 -0.59
C CYS A 227 0.24 11.52 0.77
N TYR A 228 -0.77 12.40 0.86
CA TYR A 228 -1.55 12.67 2.05
C TYR A 228 -2.95 12.07 1.93
N ARG A 229 -3.21 11.08 2.75
CA ARG A 229 -4.45 10.28 2.71
C ARG A 229 -5.69 11.04 3.16
N HIS A 230 -5.60 11.78 4.28
CA HIS A 230 -6.78 12.36 4.91
C HIS A 230 -7.28 13.63 4.22
N ILE A 231 -6.45 14.22 3.38
CA ILE A 231 -6.75 15.47 2.67
C ILE A 231 -6.73 15.30 1.14
N ASP A 232 -6.59 14.07 0.64
CA ASP A 232 -6.63 13.73 -0.79
C ASP A 232 -5.63 14.56 -1.63
N VAL A 233 -4.40 14.75 -1.13
CA VAL A 233 -3.35 15.56 -1.78
C VAL A 233 -2.14 14.72 -2.13
N LEU A 234 -1.64 14.89 -3.36
CA LEU A 234 -0.30 14.50 -3.76
C LEU A 234 0.54 15.76 -3.95
N ALA A 235 1.77 15.75 -3.48
CA ALA A 235 2.66 16.90 -3.64
C ALA A 235 4.11 16.47 -3.91
N VAL A 236 4.84 17.30 -4.66
CA VAL A 236 6.29 17.19 -4.84
C VAL A 236 6.95 18.34 -4.10
N ILE A 237 7.75 18.02 -3.11
CA ILE A 237 8.51 18.97 -2.29
C ILE A 237 9.82 19.27 -3.01
N GLU A 238 10.05 20.54 -3.33
CA GLU A 238 11.36 21.00 -3.78
C GLU A 238 12.32 21.00 -2.58
N ARG A 239 13.29 20.10 -2.59
CA ARG A 239 14.17 19.85 -1.46
C ARG A 239 14.97 21.08 -1.02
N ALA A 240 15.36 21.91 -1.97
CA ALA A 240 16.19 23.09 -1.70
C ALA A 240 15.45 24.20 -0.93
N THR A 241 14.15 24.34 -1.16
CA THR A 241 13.33 25.43 -0.58
C THR A 241 12.34 24.95 0.46
N GLY A 242 12.03 23.64 0.49
CA GLY A 242 10.98 23.04 1.29
C GLY A 242 9.57 23.32 0.78
N LYS A 243 9.40 24.03 -0.34
CA LYS A 243 8.09 24.37 -0.89
C LYS A 243 7.59 23.29 -1.84
N TYR A 244 6.29 23.25 -2.06
CA TYR A 244 5.72 22.40 -3.11
C TYR A 244 6.10 22.95 -4.49
N ALA A 245 6.84 22.15 -5.27
CA ALA A 245 7.09 22.39 -6.68
C ALA A 245 5.87 22.03 -7.54
N TRP A 246 5.06 21.09 -7.05
CA TRP A 246 3.83 20.63 -7.66
C TRP A 246 2.92 20.09 -6.58
N GLU A 247 1.62 20.33 -6.71
CA GLU A 247 0.59 19.72 -5.84
C GLU A 247 -0.71 19.52 -6.60
N ARG A 248 -1.48 18.51 -6.20
CA ARG A 248 -2.82 18.25 -6.69
C ARG A 248 -3.70 17.68 -5.59
N HIS A 249 -4.86 18.28 -5.43
CA HIS A 249 -5.95 17.75 -4.63
C HIS A 249 -7.03 17.17 -5.55
N ASP A 250 -7.51 15.96 -5.23
CA ASP A 250 -8.64 15.36 -5.94
C ASP A 250 -9.45 14.50 -4.96
N ALA A 251 -10.60 15.05 -4.56
CA ALA A 251 -11.47 14.39 -3.61
C ALA A 251 -12.01 13.03 -4.09
N ASP A 252 -12.00 12.71 -5.41
CA ASP A 252 -12.43 11.38 -5.90
C ASP A 252 -11.41 10.28 -5.57
N TRP A 253 -10.17 10.63 -5.22
CA TRP A 253 -9.20 9.62 -4.77
C TRP A 253 -9.61 8.94 -3.46
N GLY A 254 -10.25 9.69 -2.53
CA GLY A 254 -10.83 9.17 -1.30
C GLY A 254 -9.84 8.38 -0.46
N GLY A 255 -8.75 9.03 -0.05
CA GLY A 255 -7.67 8.46 0.74
C GLY A 255 -6.62 7.73 -0.09
N PRO A 256 -5.90 8.41 -1.01
CA PRO A 256 -4.96 7.80 -1.94
C PRO A 256 -3.77 7.15 -1.24
N HIS A 257 -3.16 6.15 -1.91
CA HIS A 257 -1.95 5.46 -1.46
C HIS A 257 -0.98 5.24 -2.62
N ASP A 258 0.29 5.00 -2.26
CA ASP A 258 1.36 4.50 -3.13
C ASP A 258 1.54 5.31 -4.43
N ALA A 259 1.48 6.63 -4.32
CA ALA A 259 1.75 7.52 -5.45
C ALA A 259 3.19 7.36 -5.94
N GLN A 260 3.38 7.39 -7.26
CA GLN A 260 4.67 7.28 -7.89
C GLN A 260 4.73 8.04 -9.21
N VAL A 261 5.86 8.67 -9.51
CA VAL A 261 6.16 9.22 -10.83
C VAL A 261 6.74 8.08 -11.66
N LEU A 262 6.15 7.84 -12.83
CA LEU A 262 6.59 6.80 -13.77
C LEU A 262 7.70 7.34 -14.68
N ASP A 263 8.43 6.44 -15.35
CA ASP A 263 9.53 6.80 -16.28
C ASP A 263 9.07 7.72 -17.42
N ASN A 264 7.79 7.68 -17.79
CA ASN A 264 7.20 8.58 -18.79
C ASN A 264 6.82 9.96 -18.22
N GLY A 265 7.09 10.22 -16.95
CA GLY A 265 6.78 11.48 -16.26
C GLY A 265 5.35 11.60 -15.74
N ASN A 266 4.48 10.61 -15.97
CA ASN A 266 3.13 10.61 -15.43
C ASN A 266 3.11 10.23 -13.94
N MET A 267 2.07 10.68 -13.24
CA MET A 267 1.77 10.22 -11.88
C MET A 267 0.87 8.99 -11.93
N MET A 268 1.23 7.94 -11.20
CA MET A 268 0.35 6.80 -10.95
C MET A 268 0.00 6.72 -9.47
N VAL A 269 -1.27 6.43 -9.13
CA VAL A 269 -1.76 6.39 -7.75
C VAL A 269 -2.82 5.32 -7.57
N PHE A 270 -2.83 4.69 -6.40
CA PHE A 270 -3.94 3.87 -5.92
C PHE A 270 -4.99 4.78 -5.29
N ALA A 271 -6.07 5.06 -5.99
CA ALA A 271 -7.23 5.82 -5.50
C ALA A 271 -8.16 4.85 -4.75
N ASN A 272 -8.11 4.87 -3.42
CA ASN A 272 -8.89 3.95 -2.58
C ASN A 272 -10.39 4.23 -2.65
N ARG A 273 -10.78 5.48 -2.92
CA ARG A 273 -12.17 5.96 -2.99
C ARG A 273 -12.98 5.65 -1.74
N GLY A 274 -12.32 5.69 -0.58
CA GLY A 274 -12.95 5.54 0.72
C GLY A 274 -14.10 6.55 0.90
N GLY A 275 -15.27 6.05 1.30
CA GLY A 275 -16.47 6.90 1.46
C GLY A 275 -17.17 7.33 0.16
N ARG A 276 -16.69 6.94 -1.03
CA ARG A 276 -17.34 7.26 -2.32
C ARG A 276 -18.42 6.24 -2.69
N ILE A 277 -19.41 6.67 -3.45
CA ILE A 277 -20.51 5.82 -3.95
C ILE A 277 -20.56 5.96 -5.48
N PRO A 278 -20.59 4.87 -6.25
CA PRO A 278 -20.47 3.47 -5.80
C PRO A 278 -19.08 3.17 -5.22
N ARG A 279 -19.01 2.23 -4.28
CA ARG A 279 -17.74 1.74 -3.72
C ARG A 279 -16.93 1.02 -4.81
N GLY A 280 -15.62 1.18 -4.73
CA GLY A 280 -14.66 0.54 -5.62
C GLY A 280 -13.45 1.42 -5.83
N SER A 281 -12.27 0.81 -5.71
CA SER A 281 -10.98 1.48 -5.91
C SER A 281 -10.65 1.65 -7.39
N LYS A 282 -9.65 2.47 -7.67
CA LYS A 282 -9.08 2.66 -9.01
C LYS A 282 -7.57 2.74 -8.93
N ILE A 283 -6.89 2.32 -9.98
CA ILE A 283 -5.53 2.76 -10.28
C ILE A 283 -5.66 3.83 -11.35
N ILE A 284 -5.05 4.99 -11.12
CA ILE A 284 -5.13 6.13 -12.05
C ILE A 284 -3.71 6.52 -12.43
N GLU A 285 -3.44 6.58 -13.72
CA GLU A 285 -2.27 7.24 -14.30
C GLU A 285 -2.72 8.52 -14.98
N PHE A 286 -2.07 9.63 -14.66
CA PHE A 286 -2.41 10.93 -15.23
C PHE A 286 -1.16 11.76 -15.56
N ASP A 287 -1.27 12.60 -16.56
CA ASP A 287 -0.24 13.59 -16.91
C ASP A 287 -0.17 14.68 -15.82
N MET A 288 1.01 14.92 -15.28
CA MET A 288 1.19 15.87 -14.16
C MET A 288 0.97 17.32 -14.56
N GLN A 289 1.13 17.68 -15.85
CA GLN A 289 0.96 19.05 -16.34
C GLN A 289 -0.50 19.36 -16.62
N SER A 290 -1.17 18.51 -17.43
CA SER A 290 -2.56 18.74 -17.83
C SER A 290 -3.55 18.27 -16.78
N GLY A 291 -3.18 17.27 -15.98
CA GLY A 291 -4.05 16.58 -15.04
C GLY A 291 -4.98 15.56 -15.71
N ASP A 292 -4.83 15.34 -17.03
CA ASP A 292 -5.66 14.40 -17.76
C ASP A 292 -5.32 12.95 -17.41
N THR A 293 -6.35 12.13 -17.19
CA THR A 293 -6.18 10.70 -17.00
C THR A 293 -5.70 10.05 -18.29
N VAL A 294 -4.55 9.41 -18.23
CA VAL A 294 -3.93 8.68 -19.37
C VAL A 294 -4.36 7.22 -19.36
N TRP A 295 -4.46 6.61 -18.17
CA TRP A 295 -4.90 5.24 -18.00
C TRP A 295 -5.64 5.06 -16.68
N GLU A 296 -6.64 4.21 -16.68
CA GLU A 296 -7.41 3.86 -15.48
C GLU A 296 -7.70 2.36 -15.45
N TYR A 297 -7.49 1.73 -14.31
CA TYR A 297 -8.03 0.41 -13.99
C TYR A 297 -9.09 0.53 -12.90
N LYS A 298 -10.20 -0.16 -13.07
CA LYS A 298 -11.29 -0.27 -12.09
C LYS A 298 -11.98 -1.62 -12.18
N GLY A 299 -12.64 -2.03 -11.11
CA GLY A 299 -13.46 -3.24 -11.12
C GLY A 299 -14.63 -3.15 -12.09
N ASN A 300 -14.99 -4.31 -12.66
CA ASN A 300 -16.23 -4.49 -13.43
C ASN A 300 -16.92 -5.79 -12.98
N PRO A 301 -18.02 -5.71 -12.21
CA PRO A 301 -18.67 -4.48 -11.68
C PRO A 301 -17.75 -3.73 -10.71
N THR A 302 -18.02 -2.43 -10.49
CA THR A 302 -17.14 -1.51 -9.74
C THR A 302 -16.65 -2.08 -8.41
N HIS A 303 -17.52 -2.72 -7.64
CA HIS A 303 -17.21 -3.27 -6.32
C HIS A 303 -16.36 -4.56 -6.36
N SER A 304 -16.03 -5.10 -7.55
CA SER A 304 -15.14 -6.26 -7.68
C SER A 304 -13.65 -5.93 -7.44
N PHE A 305 -13.34 -4.64 -7.25
CA PHE A 305 -12.04 -4.12 -6.85
C PHE A 305 -12.27 -3.00 -5.83
N ASP A 306 -12.08 -3.30 -4.54
CA ASP A 306 -12.38 -2.36 -3.45
C ASP A 306 -11.43 -2.57 -2.26
N SER A 307 -10.54 -1.62 -2.03
CA SER A 307 -9.71 -1.53 -0.84
C SER A 307 -9.72 -0.08 -0.35
N HIS A 308 -10.58 0.24 0.60
CA HIS A 308 -10.84 1.60 1.05
C HIS A 308 -9.74 2.20 1.96
N TYR A 309 -8.68 1.46 2.25
CA TYR A 309 -7.44 1.90 2.89
C TYR A 309 -6.30 0.96 2.52
N ILE A 310 -5.04 1.30 2.84
CA ILE A 310 -3.81 0.59 2.43
C ILE A 310 -3.74 0.37 0.91
N SER A 311 -2.95 -0.59 0.44
CA SER A 311 -2.82 -0.95 -0.97
C SER A 311 -1.71 -0.21 -1.71
N GLY A 312 -1.41 -0.70 -2.89
CA GLY A 312 -0.41 -0.11 -3.76
C GLY A 312 -0.47 -0.67 -5.17
N CYS A 313 0.35 -0.10 -6.03
CA CYS A 313 0.47 -0.54 -7.42
C CYS A 313 1.92 -0.34 -7.91
N GLN A 314 2.29 -1.09 -8.93
CA GLN A 314 3.60 -1.00 -9.56
C GLN A 314 3.46 -1.20 -11.07
N ARG A 315 3.96 -0.24 -11.87
CA ARG A 315 4.12 -0.46 -13.29
C ARG A 315 5.29 -1.42 -13.51
N LEU A 316 5.05 -2.49 -14.24
CA LEU A 316 6.03 -3.52 -14.53
C LEU A 316 6.76 -3.26 -15.87
N TRP A 317 7.91 -3.88 -16.06
CA TRP A 317 8.77 -3.70 -17.23
C TRP A 317 8.16 -4.15 -18.58
N ASN A 318 7.10 -4.96 -18.54
CA ASN A 318 6.35 -5.38 -19.73
C ASN A 318 5.14 -4.46 -20.03
N GLY A 319 4.97 -3.36 -19.29
CA GLY A 319 3.86 -2.42 -19.40
C GLY A 319 2.61 -2.79 -18.60
N ASN A 320 2.55 -3.98 -18.03
CA ASN A 320 1.47 -4.38 -17.13
C ASN A 320 1.54 -3.64 -15.78
N THR A 321 0.49 -3.74 -15.00
CA THR A 321 0.45 -3.16 -13.65
C THR A 321 0.17 -4.27 -12.63
N LEU A 322 1.10 -4.44 -11.68
CA LEU A 322 0.85 -5.21 -10.47
C LEU A 322 0.03 -4.35 -9.51
N ILE A 323 -1.02 -4.94 -8.94
CA ILE A 323 -1.93 -4.27 -8.01
C ILE A 323 -2.00 -5.09 -6.73
N CYS A 324 -1.75 -4.44 -5.61
CA CYS A 324 -1.98 -4.99 -4.28
C CYS A 324 -3.34 -4.45 -3.77
N GLU A 325 -4.40 -5.25 -3.85
CA GLU A 325 -5.69 -4.99 -3.20
C GLU A 325 -5.58 -5.43 -1.74
N GLY A 326 -4.93 -4.55 -0.96
CA GLY A 326 -4.33 -4.91 0.32
C GLY A 326 -5.31 -5.38 1.38
N LEU A 327 -6.52 -4.81 1.44
CA LEU A 327 -7.55 -5.17 2.42
C LEU A 327 -7.92 -6.66 2.37
N TRP A 328 -7.87 -7.24 1.17
CA TRP A 328 -8.22 -8.65 0.93
C TRP A 328 -7.01 -9.56 0.77
N GLY A 329 -5.79 -8.99 0.84
CA GLY A 329 -4.54 -9.72 0.58
C GLY A 329 -4.45 -10.26 -0.84
N ARG A 330 -5.12 -9.62 -1.79
CA ARG A 330 -5.14 -9.99 -3.18
C ARG A 330 -4.07 -9.23 -3.95
N LEU A 331 -3.15 -9.96 -4.56
CA LEU A 331 -2.11 -9.46 -5.45
C LEU A 331 -2.47 -9.88 -6.87
N PHE A 332 -2.54 -8.96 -7.81
CA PHE A 332 -2.90 -9.33 -9.17
C PHE A 332 -2.25 -8.40 -10.20
N GLU A 333 -2.06 -8.92 -11.39
CA GLU A 333 -1.46 -8.22 -12.51
C GLU A 333 -2.47 -8.06 -13.63
N VAL A 334 -2.54 -6.85 -14.17
CA VAL A 334 -3.40 -6.53 -15.32
C VAL A 334 -2.57 -5.97 -16.47
N THR A 335 -2.97 -6.28 -17.71
CA THR A 335 -2.40 -5.65 -18.90
C THR A 335 -2.88 -4.20 -19.02
N GLU A 336 -2.28 -3.43 -19.93
CA GLU A 336 -2.76 -2.07 -20.28
C GLU A 336 -4.24 -2.05 -20.67
N ALA A 337 -4.72 -3.10 -21.33
CA ALA A 337 -6.15 -3.27 -21.68
C ALA A 337 -7.04 -3.67 -20.50
N GLY A 338 -6.47 -3.87 -19.30
CA GLY A 338 -7.21 -4.27 -18.09
C GLY A 338 -7.52 -5.77 -18.01
N GLU A 339 -6.87 -6.62 -18.84
CA GLU A 339 -7.00 -8.07 -18.73
C GLU A 339 -6.23 -8.59 -17.53
N LEU A 340 -6.87 -9.40 -16.67
CA LEU A 340 -6.23 -10.09 -15.54
C LEU A 340 -5.36 -11.23 -16.08
N VAL A 341 -4.07 -11.21 -15.76
CA VAL A 341 -3.09 -12.19 -16.27
C VAL A 341 -2.34 -12.97 -15.19
N TRP A 342 -2.38 -12.48 -13.96
CA TRP A 342 -1.89 -13.20 -12.79
C TRP A 342 -2.69 -12.78 -11.56
N GLU A 343 -3.01 -13.72 -10.68
CA GLU A 343 -3.73 -13.44 -9.44
C GLU A 343 -3.29 -14.39 -8.34
N PHE A 344 -2.93 -13.83 -7.21
CA PHE A 344 -2.55 -14.55 -6.00
C PHE A 344 -3.29 -13.96 -4.79
N ILE A 345 -3.82 -14.80 -3.93
CA ILE A 345 -4.46 -14.38 -2.68
C ILE A 345 -3.64 -14.90 -1.51
N ASN A 346 -3.18 -13.98 -0.65
CA ASN A 346 -2.41 -14.29 0.53
C ASN A 346 -3.07 -15.42 1.35
N PRO A 347 -2.40 -16.59 1.49
CA PRO A 347 -2.96 -17.72 2.23
C PRO A 347 -2.87 -17.54 3.76
N ILE A 348 -2.05 -16.58 4.22
CA ILE A 348 -1.81 -16.35 5.64
C ILE A 348 -2.94 -15.53 6.21
N THR A 349 -3.61 -16.05 7.21
CA THR A 349 -4.68 -15.39 7.93
C THR A 349 -4.28 -15.21 9.39
N ILE A 350 -4.42 -13.98 9.87
CA ILE A 350 -4.10 -13.60 11.25
C ILE A 350 -5.40 -13.20 11.95
N ALA A 351 -5.66 -13.81 13.10
CA ALA A 351 -6.77 -13.41 13.96
C ALA A 351 -6.44 -12.08 14.66
N ARG A 352 -7.33 -11.09 14.53
CA ARG A 352 -7.25 -9.81 15.23
C ARG A 352 -8.35 -9.69 16.25
N GLU A 353 -7.97 -9.42 17.49
CA GLU A 353 -8.93 -9.35 18.60
C GLU A 353 -9.62 -7.99 18.70
N MET A 354 -8.98 -6.91 18.19
CA MET A 354 -9.47 -5.54 18.35
C MET A 354 -9.26 -4.68 17.09
N GLY A 355 -10.01 -3.56 17.01
CA GLY A 355 -9.91 -2.56 15.96
C GLY A 355 -10.98 -2.72 14.87
N PRO A 356 -11.01 -1.80 13.90
CA PRO A 356 -12.03 -1.78 12.84
C PRO A 356 -11.99 -2.99 11.91
N THR A 357 -10.90 -3.76 11.97
CA THR A 357 -10.70 -5.00 11.22
C THR A 357 -10.57 -6.20 12.14
N ALA A 358 -11.26 -6.21 13.29
CA ALA A 358 -11.32 -7.37 14.16
C ALA A 358 -11.90 -8.58 13.42
N GLY A 359 -11.33 -9.76 13.68
CA GLY A 359 -11.62 -11.02 12.97
C GLY A 359 -10.40 -11.57 12.25
N ASP A 360 -10.61 -12.56 11.41
CA ASP A 360 -9.55 -13.17 10.62
C ASP A 360 -9.24 -12.31 9.39
N VAL A 361 -8.02 -11.80 9.30
CA VAL A 361 -7.57 -10.92 8.21
C VAL A 361 -6.37 -11.51 7.48
N SER A 362 -6.31 -11.28 6.17
CA SER A 362 -5.18 -11.65 5.30
C SER A 362 -4.53 -10.42 4.63
N THR A 363 -4.59 -9.28 5.29
CA THR A 363 -4.20 -7.98 4.74
C THR A 363 -2.72 -7.90 4.38
N VAL A 364 -2.44 -7.18 3.28
CA VAL A 364 -1.10 -6.84 2.80
C VAL A 364 -1.06 -5.35 2.51
N PHE A 365 -0.06 -4.62 3.04
CA PHE A 365 -0.01 -3.17 2.82
C PHE A 365 0.39 -2.82 1.39
N ARG A 366 1.50 -3.39 0.90
CA ARG A 366 2.04 -3.25 -0.47
C ARG A 366 2.76 -4.53 -0.89
N ALA A 367 2.90 -4.72 -2.19
CA ALA A 367 3.71 -5.77 -2.79
C ALA A 367 4.48 -5.23 -3.99
N TYR A 368 5.66 -5.79 -4.23
CA TYR A 368 6.53 -5.41 -5.35
C TYR A 368 7.01 -6.65 -6.09
N ARG A 369 7.02 -6.59 -7.42
CA ARG A 369 7.59 -7.63 -8.27
C ARG A 369 8.95 -7.21 -8.80
N TYR A 370 9.86 -8.17 -8.84
CA TYR A 370 11.25 -8.03 -9.28
C TYR A 370 11.51 -8.95 -10.46
N ALA A 371 12.19 -8.43 -11.48
CA ALA A 371 12.58 -9.23 -12.64
C ALA A 371 13.62 -10.30 -12.25
N PRO A 372 13.62 -11.49 -12.88
CA PRO A 372 14.57 -12.55 -12.54
C PRO A 372 16.04 -12.16 -12.73
N ASP A 373 16.29 -11.25 -13.68
CA ASP A 373 17.61 -10.70 -13.99
C ASP A 373 17.85 -9.30 -13.38
N GLY A 374 16.87 -8.79 -12.60
CA GLY A 374 16.99 -7.55 -11.85
C GLY A 374 18.11 -7.59 -10.81
N PRO A 375 18.70 -6.45 -10.46
CA PRO A 375 19.82 -6.39 -9.51
C PRO A 375 19.45 -6.98 -8.16
N GLU A 376 18.19 -6.89 -7.73
CA GLU A 376 17.69 -7.38 -6.45
C GLU A 376 17.72 -8.93 -6.35
N ILE A 377 17.55 -9.60 -7.48
CA ILE A 377 17.39 -11.08 -7.55
C ILE A 377 18.59 -11.79 -8.14
N ARG A 378 19.30 -11.13 -9.08
CA ARG A 378 20.36 -11.75 -9.87
C ARG A 378 21.38 -12.53 -9.02
N GLY A 379 21.56 -13.82 -9.37
CA GLY A 379 22.53 -14.71 -8.74
C GLY A 379 22.12 -15.26 -7.37
N ARG A 380 20.86 -15.01 -6.93
CA ARG A 380 20.33 -15.50 -5.66
C ARG A 380 19.32 -16.64 -5.81
N LEU A 381 18.53 -16.57 -6.86
CA LEU A 381 17.60 -17.63 -7.24
C LEU A 381 18.01 -18.25 -8.58
N ALA A 382 17.77 -19.56 -8.72
CA ALA A 382 18.15 -20.35 -9.90
C ALA A 382 17.09 -20.20 -11.03
#